data_c89fec0f9fa88eeb3424d4c76c6d4b47
#
_entry.id   c89fec0f9fa88eeb3424d4c76c6d4b47
#
_cell.length_a   1.000
_cell.length_b   1.000
_cell.length_c   1.000
_cell.angle_alpha   90.00
_cell.angle_beta   90.00
_cell.angle_gamma   90.00
#
_symmetry.space_group_name_H-M   'P 1'
#
loop_
_entity.id
_entity.type
_entity.pdbx_description
1 polymer ?
#
loop_
_entity_poly.entity_id
_entity_poly.type
_entity_poly.pdbx_seq_one_letter_code
_entity_poly.pdbx_strand_id
1 'polypeptide(L)'
;MTEKHLPGAGMSSFDLIDSKELFERLRIEKGATLVDLGCGPGEYVTEASLRVGEKGKVYAIDLWEEGLLALDKKAKSRGLSQVRVIAADICAMLPLKDQSVDICLAATVLHDLVQEGCADRTLEEIRRILRPQGILAIIEFKKFDGHPGPPINVKLSPDELKQLVVLHGFTRKEVVEVGPYNYLALFQPATTSSNTVSMRALH
;
A
#
# COMPACT_ATOMS: atom_id res chain seq x y z
N MET A 1 13.58 -11.74 24.03
CA MET A 1 12.88 -11.00 22.96
C MET A 1 11.60 -11.76 22.71
N THR A 2 10.46 -11.18 23.02
CA THR A 2 9.15 -11.79 22.72
C THR A 2 9.00 -11.79 21.20
N GLU A 3 8.87 -12.96 20.58
CA GLU A 3 8.45 -13.06 19.17
C GLU A 3 7.17 -12.26 19.01
N LYS A 4 7.24 -11.17 18.24
CA LYS A 4 6.07 -10.39 17.89
C LYS A 4 5.23 -11.30 16.99
N HIS A 5 4.09 -11.77 17.49
CA HIS A 5 3.16 -12.52 16.66
C HIS A 5 2.72 -11.59 15.51
N LEU A 6 3.04 -11.99 14.28
CA LEU A 6 2.69 -11.22 13.08
C LEU A 6 1.37 -11.78 12.53
N PRO A 7 0.23 -11.11 12.76
CA PRO A 7 -1.02 -11.53 12.15
C PRO A 7 -0.87 -11.56 10.62
N GLY A 8 -1.35 -12.62 9.97
CA GLY A 8 -1.30 -12.72 8.52
C GLY A 8 0.06 -13.07 7.90
N ALA A 9 1.15 -13.27 8.69
CA ALA A 9 2.44 -13.67 8.14
C ALA A 9 2.32 -14.88 7.21
N GLY A 10 2.85 -14.75 5.97
CA GLY A 10 2.78 -15.81 4.96
C GLY A 10 1.43 -15.92 4.23
N MET A 11 0.43 -15.12 4.58
CA MET A 11 -0.83 -15.03 3.84
C MET A 11 -0.74 -14.02 2.70
N SER A 12 -1.52 -14.23 1.64
CA SER A 12 -1.66 -13.29 0.54
C SER A 12 -3.10 -13.29 0.05
N SER A 13 -3.59 -12.12 -0.29
CA SER A 13 -4.90 -11.96 -0.95
C SER A 13 -4.81 -12.05 -2.47
N PHE A 14 -3.63 -12.26 -3.04
CA PHE A 14 -3.38 -12.17 -4.47
C PHE A 14 -4.25 -13.15 -5.28
N ASP A 15 -4.44 -14.37 -4.79
CA ASP A 15 -5.26 -15.39 -5.44
C ASP A 15 -6.79 -15.16 -5.28
N LEU A 16 -7.16 -14.19 -4.44
CA LEU A 16 -8.57 -13.81 -4.19
C LEU A 16 -9.04 -12.64 -5.06
N ILE A 17 -8.11 -12.01 -5.80
CA ILE A 17 -8.39 -10.83 -6.60
C ILE A 17 -8.24 -11.08 -8.10
N ASP A 18 -8.89 -10.23 -8.89
CA ASP A 18 -8.56 -10.06 -10.31
C ASP A 18 -7.31 -9.18 -10.43
N SER A 19 -6.16 -9.83 -10.52
CA SER A 19 -4.88 -9.13 -10.64
C SER A 19 -4.77 -8.30 -11.93
N LYS A 20 -5.45 -8.71 -13.01
CA LYS A 20 -5.47 -7.95 -14.26
C LYS A 20 -6.18 -6.62 -14.05
N GLU A 21 -7.40 -6.64 -13.48
CA GLU A 21 -8.17 -5.44 -13.14
C GLU A 21 -7.37 -4.51 -12.22
N LEU A 22 -6.76 -5.07 -11.15
CA LEU A 22 -5.90 -4.29 -10.24
C LEU A 22 -4.83 -3.51 -11.00
N PHE A 23 -4.01 -4.22 -11.79
CA PHE A 23 -2.86 -3.60 -12.42
C PHE A 23 -3.23 -2.68 -13.60
N GLU A 24 -4.36 -2.89 -14.25
CA GLU A 24 -4.93 -1.95 -15.22
C GLU A 24 -5.33 -0.62 -14.54
N ARG A 25 -5.90 -0.68 -13.32
CA ARG A 25 -6.25 0.51 -12.54
C ARG A 25 -5.04 1.25 -11.99
N LEU A 26 -4.00 0.54 -11.58
CA LEU A 26 -2.76 1.15 -11.08
C LEU A 26 -1.99 1.93 -12.16
N ARG A 27 -2.18 1.62 -13.44
CA ARG A 27 -1.53 2.29 -14.58
C ARG A 27 -0.02 2.48 -14.39
N ILE A 28 0.66 1.41 -13.98
CA ILE A 28 2.09 1.45 -13.65
C ILE A 28 2.90 1.82 -14.89
N GLU A 29 3.59 2.95 -14.83
CA GLU A 29 4.48 3.39 -15.90
C GLU A 29 5.84 2.69 -15.82
N LYS A 30 6.49 2.51 -17.01
CA LYS A 30 7.87 2.01 -17.06
C LYS A 30 8.81 3.00 -16.35
N GLY A 31 9.65 2.49 -15.47
CA GLY A 31 10.55 3.31 -14.66
C GLY A 31 9.96 3.79 -13.34
N ALA A 32 8.68 3.51 -13.07
CA ALA A 32 8.05 3.91 -11.81
C ALA A 32 8.69 3.25 -10.59
N THR A 33 8.59 3.92 -9.45
CA THR A 33 8.94 3.41 -8.13
C THR A 33 7.66 3.03 -7.40
N LEU A 34 7.53 1.74 -7.09
CA LEU A 34 6.41 1.19 -6.31
C LEU A 34 6.92 0.68 -4.96
N VAL A 35 6.13 0.86 -3.91
CA VAL A 35 6.33 0.20 -2.62
C VAL A 35 5.12 -0.66 -2.29
N ASP A 36 5.35 -1.88 -1.83
CA ASP A 36 4.35 -2.81 -1.30
C ASP A 36 4.57 -2.94 0.21
N LEU A 37 3.63 -2.43 0.99
CA LEU A 37 3.67 -2.39 2.45
C LEU A 37 2.94 -3.59 3.04
N GLY A 38 3.63 -4.38 3.85
CA GLY A 38 3.14 -5.67 4.31
C GLY A 38 3.10 -6.66 3.15
N CYS A 39 4.21 -6.77 2.41
CA CYS A 39 4.26 -7.50 1.14
C CYS A 39 4.07 -9.02 1.26
N GLY A 40 4.17 -9.59 2.46
CA GLY A 40 4.03 -11.04 2.69
C GLY A 40 4.93 -11.88 1.77
N PRO A 41 4.38 -12.90 1.08
CA PRO A 41 5.13 -13.75 0.16
C PRO A 41 5.56 -13.06 -1.15
N GLY A 42 5.07 -11.84 -1.44
CA GLY A 42 5.54 -10.97 -2.53
C GLY A 42 4.96 -11.28 -3.92
N GLU A 43 3.72 -11.78 -4.01
CA GLU A 43 3.05 -11.98 -5.29
C GLU A 43 2.83 -10.64 -6.00
N TYR A 44 2.31 -9.63 -5.29
CA TYR A 44 2.13 -8.27 -5.81
C TYR A 44 3.45 -7.65 -6.26
N VAL A 45 4.53 -7.84 -5.47
CA VAL A 45 5.90 -7.38 -5.81
C VAL A 45 6.37 -7.99 -7.12
N THR A 46 6.20 -9.30 -7.28
CA THR A 46 6.61 -10.04 -8.49
C THR A 46 5.91 -9.47 -9.72
N GLU A 47 4.59 -9.31 -9.67
CA GLU A 47 3.79 -8.79 -10.77
C GLU A 47 4.06 -7.30 -11.06
N ALA A 48 4.21 -6.48 -10.03
CA ALA A 48 4.57 -5.07 -10.18
C ALA A 48 5.94 -4.91 -10.84
N SER A 49 6.91 -5.78 -10.49
CA SER A 49 8.27 -5.72 -11.02
C SER A 49 8.32 -5.88 -12.55
N LEU A 50 7.48 -6.74 -13.11
CA LEU A 50 7.37 -6.92 -14.56
C LEU A 50 6.82 -5.67 -15.26
N ARG A 51 5.97 -4.91 -14.57
CA ARG A 51 5.32 -3.71 -15.10
C ARG A 51 6.21 -2.48 -15.04
N VAL A 52 6.89 -2.23 -13.92
CA VAL A 52 7.83 -1.11 -13.81
C VAL A 52 9.03 -1.27 -14.75
N GLY A 53 9.39 -2.52 -15.11
CA GLY A 53 10.51 -2.84 -15.97
C GLY A 53 11.88 -2.56 -15.33
N GLU A 54 12.95 -2.80 -16.08
CA GLU A 54 14.33 -2.78 -15.57
C GLU A 54 14.78 -1.44 -14.98
N LYS A 55 14.21 -0.32 -15.45
CA LYS A 55 14.53 1.03 -14.97
C LYS A 55 13.71 1.44 -13.74
N GLY A 56 12.67 0.68 -13.40
CA GLY A 56 11.82 0.93 -12.25
C GLY A 56 12.42 0.37 -10.96
N LYS A 57 11.67 0.56 -9.86
CA LYS A 57 12.01 -0.01 -8.56
C LYS A 57 10.74 -0.52 -7.87
N VAL A 58 10.85 -1.66 -7.23
CA VAL A 58 9.80 -2.20 -6.38
C VAL A 58 10.39 -2.49 -5.01
N TYR A 59 9.96 -1.75 -4.01
CA TYR A 59 10.31 -1.98 -2.62
C TYR A 59 9.27 -2.89 -1.98
N ALA A 60 9.72 -4.03 -1.44
CA ALA A 60 8.93 -4.98 -0.67
C ALA A 60 9.26 -4.80 0.81
N ILE A 61 8.30 -4.32 1.60
CA ILE A 61 8.52 -4.01 3.02
C ILE A 61 7.63 -4.91 3.87
N ASP A 62 8.24 -5.64 4.80
CA ASP A 62 7.55 -6.50 5.74
C ASP A 62 8.39 -6.70 7.01
N LEU A 63 7.76 -7.18 8.09
CA LEU A 63 8.46 -7.66 9.29
C LEU A 63 8.83 -9.15 9.20
N TRP A 64 8.21 -9.90 8.29
CA TRP A 64 8.44 -11.33 8.12
C TRP A 64 9.72 -11.60 7.33
N GLU A 65 10.85 -11.64 8.05
CA GLU A 65 12.19 -11.76 7.44
C GLU A 65 12.36 -13.03 6.59
N GLU A 66 11.79 -14.17 7.01
CA GLU A 66 11.87 -15.42 6.25
C GLU A 66 11.18 -15.31 4.89
N GLY A 67 10.01 -14.65 4.85
CA GLY A 67 9.29 -14.35 3.61
C GLY A 67 10.09 -13.43 2.70
N LEU A 68 10.69 -12.39 3.26
CA LEU A 68 11.56 -11.47 2.52
C LEU A 68 12.79 -12.16 1.94
N LEU A 69 13.43 -13.07 2.69
CA LEU A 69 14.56 -13.86 2.20
C LEU A 69 14.14 -14.79 1.05
N ALA A 70 12.96 -15.41 1.15
CA ALA A 70 12.42 -16.25 0.09
C ALA A 70 12.09 -15.41 -1.17
N LEU A 71 11.49 -14.24 -0.98
CA LEU A 71 11.19 -13.30 -2.06
C LEU A 71 12.46 -12.81 -2.76
N ASP A 72 13.50 -12.43 -2.02
CA ASP A 72 14.79 -12.00 -2.58
C ASP A 72 15.43 -13.10 -3.44
N LYS A 73 15.44 -14.34 -2.96
CA LYS A 73 15.92 -15.48 -3.73
C LYS A 73 15.08 -15.70 -5.01
N LYS A 74 13.78 -15.64 -4.90
CA LYS A 74 12.84 -15.77 -6.04
C LYS A 74 13.08 -14.65 -7.06
N ALA A 75 13.22 -13.40 -6.62
CA ALA A 75 13.50 -12.25 -7.49
C ALA A 75 14.82 -12.42 -8.23
N LYS A 76 15.89 -12.78 -7.52
CA LYS A 76 17.23 -13.03 -8.12
C LYS A 76 17.20 -14.16 -9.14
N SER A 77 16.55 -15.29 -8.85
CA SER A 77 16.45 -16.42 -9.76
C SER A 77 15.66 -16.12 -11.05
N ARG A 78 14.77 -15.11 -10.99
CA ARG A 78 13.98 -14.64 -12.13
C ARG A 78 14.59 -13.43 -12.84
N GLY A 79 15.76 -12.94 -12.41
CA GLY A 79 16.42 -11.77 -12.98
C GLY A 79 15.68 -10.44 -12.71
N LEU A 80 14.84 -10.38 -11.67
CA LEU A 80 14.07 -9.19 -11.31
C LEU A 80 14.94 -8.21 -10.50
N SER A 81 15.93 -7.60 -11.16
CA SER A 81 16.92 -6.74 -10.52
C SER A 81 16.37 -5.44 -9.92
N GLN A 82 15.15 -5.05 -10.26
CA GLN A 82 14.43 -3.88 -9.75
C GLN A 82 13.80 -4.10 -8.36
N VAL A 83 13.67 -5.35 -7.90
CA VAL A 83 13.10 -5.68 -6.58
C VAL A 83 14.12 -5.39 -5.47
N ARG A 84 13.65 -4.78 -4.39
CA ARG A 84 14.42 -4.49 -3.16
C ARG A 84 13.58 -4.90 -1.95
N VAL A 85 14.06 -5.86 -1.19
CA VAL A 85 13.40 -6.27 0.06
C VAL A 85 13.96 -5.48 1.24
N ILE A 86 13.09 -5.09 2.15
CA ILE A 86 13.42 -4.29 3.33
C ILE A 86 12.67 -4.88 4.52
N ALA A 87 13.41 -5.40 5.50
CA ALA A 87 12.84 -5.79 6.78
C ALA A 87 12.63 -4.53 7.62
N ALA A 88 11.37 -4.10 7.76
CA ALA A 88 11.02 -2.90 8.53
C ALA A 88 9.58 -2.98 9.04
N ASP A 89 9.36 -2.34 10.19
CA ASP A 89 8.02 -2.14 10.76
C ASP A 89 7.32 -1.01 10.03
N ILE A 90 6.21 -1.32 9.36
CA ILE A 90 5.40 -0.32 8.64
C ILE A 90 4.65 0.63 9.58
N CYS A 91 4.59 0.33 10.87
CA CYS A 91 4.12 1.23 11.93
C CYS A 91 5.19 2.24 12.38
N ALA A 92 6.42 2.16 11.85
CA ALA A 92 7.53 3.04 12.16
C ALA A 92 7.87 3.94 10.94
N MET A 93 8.91 4.77 11.10
CA MET A 93 9.44 5.56 9.99
C MET A 93 10.02 4.65 8.90
N LEU A 94 9.50 4.76 7.69
CA LEU A 94 9.95 3.96 6.56
C LEU A 94 11.33 4.45 6.05
N PRO A 95 12.25 3.52 5.71
CA PRO A 95 13.60 3.86 5.22
C PRO A 95 13.58 4.29 3.74
N LEU A 96 12.64 5.15 3.39
CA LEU A 96 12.45 5.72 2.05
C LEU A 96 12.48 7.25 2.14
N LYS A 97 12.98 7.89 1.08
CA LYS A 97 13.05 9.34 1.00
C LYS A 97 11.66 9.95 0.79
N ASP A 98 11.49 11.19 1.24
CA ASP A 98 10.31 11.98 0.95
C ASP A 98 10.07 12.08 -0.55
N GLN A 99 8.81 12.03 -0.96
CA GLN A 99 8.36 12.23 -2.34
C GLN A 99 9.16 11.43 -3.38
N SER A 100 9.49 10.18 -3.06
CA SER A 100 10.32 9.31 -3.91
C SER A 100 9.55 8.16 -4.56
N VAL A 101 8.31 7.94 -4.15
CA VAL A 101 7.47 6.81 -4.55
C VAL A 101 6.33 7.29 -5.46
N ASP A 102 6.10 6.58 -6.56
CA ASP A 102 5.00 6.87 -7.48
C ASP A 102 3.72 6.13 -7.06
N ILE A 103 3.86 4.90 -6.55
CA ILE A 103 2.74 4.07 -6.13
C ILE A 103 3.07 3.40 -4.80
N CYS A 104 2.20 3.57 -3.82
CA CYS A 104 2.20 2.82 -2.57
C CYS A 104 1.02 1.85 -2.59
N LEU A 105 1.30 0.55 -2.50
CA LEU A 105 0.30 -0.51 -2.38
C LEU A 105 0.26 -0.97 -0.92
N ALA A 106 -0.94 -1.10 -0.38
CA ALA A 106 -1.23 -1.73 0.91
C ALA A 106 -2.37 -2.74 0.68
N ALA A 107 -2.00 -4.01 0.54
CA ALA A 107 -2.94 -5.07 0.19
C ALA A 107 -3.34 -5.89 1.41
N THR A 108 -4.59 -5.71 1.86
CA THR A 108 -5.19 -6.42 3.01
C THR A 108 -4.35 -6.35 4.30
N VAL A 109 -3.80 -5.18 4.58
CA VAL A 109 -2.96 -4.92 5.75
C VAL A 109 -3.50 -3.76 6.60
N LEU A 110 -4.28 -2.83 6.02
CA LEU A 110 -4.67 -1.63 6.76
C LEU A 110 -5.62 -1.93 7.92
N HIS A 111 -6.50 -2.91 7.78
CA HIS A 111 -7.36 -3.36 8.87
C HIS A 111 -6.57 -3.87 10.07
N ASP A 112 -5.42 -4.54 9.86
CA ASP A 112 -4.52 -4.96 10.94
C ASP A 112 -3.86 -3.76 11.61
N LEU A 113 -3.41 -2.77 10.83
CA LEU A 113 -2.83 -1.52 11.35
C LEU A 113 -3.82 -0.72 12.19
N VAL A 114 -5.12 -0.75 11.83
CA VAL A 114 -6.19 -0.16 12.65
C VAL A 114 -6.33 -0.91 13.98
N GLN A 115 -6.30 -2.25 13.96
CA GLN A 115 -6.36 -3.07 15.17
C GLN A 115 -5.15 -2.85 16.09
N GLU A 116 -3.97 -2.66 15.50
CA GLU A 116 -2.72 -2.38 16.24
C GLU A 116 -2.60 -0.91 16.69
N GLY A 117 -3.51 -0.03 16.26
CA GLY A 117 -3.51 1.40 16.62
C GLY A 117 -2.38 2.20 15.99
N CYS A 118 -1.83 1.75 14.86
CA CYS A 118 -0.74 2.43 14.16
C CYS A 118 -1.10 2.91 12.74
N ALA A 119 -2.34 2.75 12.30
CA ALA A 119 -2.78 3.15 10.97
C ALA A 119 -2.50 4.63 10.67
N ASP A 120 -2.72 5.54 11.63
CA ASP A 120 -2.50 6.98 11.47
C ASP A 120 -1.03 7.25 11.13
N ARG A 121 -0.10 6.71 11.90
CA ARG A 121 1.34 6.86 11.69
C ARG A 121 1.77 6.29 10.33
N THR A 122 1.26 5.12 9.96
CA THR A 122 1.56 4.51 8.67
C THR A 122 1.05 5.39 7.52
N LEU A 123 -0.16 5.95 7.62
CA LEU A 123 -0.72 6.85 6.61
C LEU A 123 0.08 8.16 6.50
N GLU A 124 0.59 8.71 7.61
CA GLU A 124 1.51 9.87 7.61
C GLU A 124 2.81 9.54 6.86
N GLU A 125 3.40 8.37 7.12
CA GLU A 125 4.60 7.92 6.42
C GLU A 125 4.35 7.68 4.92
N ILE A 126 3.23 7.06 4.56
CA ILE A 126 2.81 6.92 3.16
C ILE A 126 2.69 8.31 2.50
N ARG A 127 2.08 9.27 3.21
CA ARG A 127 1.94 10.65 2.71
C ARG A 127 3.28 11.33 2.51
N ARG A 128 4.26 11.08 3.39
CA ARG A 128 5.62 11.59 3.30
C ARG A 128 6.37 11.06 2.08
N ILE A 129 6.32 9.74 1.87
CA ILE A 129 7.12 9.08 0.81
C ILE A 129 6.52 9.23 -0.58
N LEU A 130 5.19 9.39 -0.71
CA LEU A 130 4.51 9.55 -1.99
C LEU A 130 4.80 10.91 -2.63
N ARG A 131 5.05 10.89 -3.94
CA ARG A 131 5.09 12.10 -4.76
C ARG A 131 3.75 12.83 -4.76
N PRO A 132 3.71 14.13 -5.06
CA PRO A 132 2.44 14.89 -5.10
C PRO A 132 1.38 14.29 -6.04
N GLN A 133 1.78 13.67 -7.14
CA GLN A 133 0.89 12.97 -8.08
C GLN A 133 0.87 11.46 -7.86
N GLY A 134 1.54 10.96 -6.83
CA GLY A 134 1.60 9.54 -6.51
C GLY A 134 0.24 8.97 -6.13
N ILE A 135 0.14 7.65 -6.18
CA ILE A 135 -1.09 6.91 -5.89
C ILE A 135 -0.89 6.06 -4.64
N LEU A 136 -1.81 6.19 -3.69
CA LEU A 136 -2.01 5.21 -2.64
C LEU A 136 -3.12 4.26 -3.08
N ALA A 137 -2.77 2.99 -3.26
CA ALA A 137 -3.68 1.91 -3.61
C ALA A 137 -3.87 1.01 -2.39
N ILE A 138 -5.11 0.87 -1.94
CA ILE A 138 -5.47 0.02 -0.80
C ILE A 138 -6.42 -1.06 -1.29
N ILE A 139 -6.05 -2.31 -1.06
CA ILE A 139 -6.95 -3.46 -1.27
C ILE A 139 -7.44 -3.88 0.10
N GLU A 140 -8.76 -4.03 0.24
CA GLU A 140 -9.38 -4.51 1.47
C GLU A 140 -10.46 -5.55 1.20
N PHE A 141 -10.82 -6.31 2.24
CA PHE A 141 -11.94 -7.23 2.18
C PHE A 141 -13.26 -6.49 2.22
N LYS A 142 -14.20 -6.90 1.36
CA LYS A 142 -15.58 -6.43 1.42
C LYS A 142 -16.19 -6.78 2.78
N LYS A 143 -16.99 -5.88 3.34
CA LYS A 143 -17.58 -6.01 4.67
C LYS A 143 -18.81 -6.92 4.64
N PHE A 144 -18.56 -8.22 4.63
CA PHE A 144 -19.58 -9.27 4.80
C PHE A 144 -19.09 -10.28 5.83
N ASP A 145 -20.00 -11.06 6.39
CA ASP A 145 -19.67 -12.08 7.39
C ASP A 145 -19.05 -13.33 6.74
N GLY A 146 -18.13 -13.96 7.45
CA GLY A 146 -17.45 -15.18 7.00
C GLY A 146 -16.14 -14.95 6.23
N HIS A 147 -15.55 -16.07 5.79
CA HIS A 147 -14.29 -16.11 5.04
C HIS A 147 -14.46 -15.79 3.54
N PRO A 148 -13.39 -15.32 2.87
CA PRO A 148 -12.06 -15.06 3.39
C PRO A 148 -11.92 -13.76 4.16
N GLY A 149 -10.79 -13.60 4.85
CA GLY A 149 -10.39 -12.40 5.57
C GLY A 149 -10.76 -12.41 7.06
N PRO A 150 -10.55 -11.30 7.75
CA PRO A 150 -10.79 -11.17 9.18
C PRO A 150 -12.30 -11.16 9.51
N PRO A 151 -12.67 -11.21 10.80
CA PRO A 151 -14.04 -11.00 11.26
C PRO A 151 -14.64 -9.68 10.73
N ILE A 152 -15.95 -9.64 10.54
CA ILE A 152 -16.66 -8.48 9.95
C ILE A 152 -16.42 -7.14 10.67
N ASN A 153 -16.22 -7.18 11.99
CA ASN A 153 -15.95 -6.00 12.81
C ASN A 153 -14.52 -5.43 12.61
N VAL A 154 -13.63 -6.20 12.00
CA VAL A 154 -12.26 -5.79 11.64
C VAL A 154 -12.22 -5.29 10.20
N LYS A 155 -13.07 -5.83 9.32
CA LYS A 155 -13.14 -5.40 7.91
C LYS A 155 -13.53 -3.93 7.80
N LEU A 156 -12.87 -3.21 6.90
CA LEU A 156 -13.16 -1.81 6.60
C LEU A 156 -14.04 -1.71 5.36
N SER A 157 -15.20 -1.05 5.48
CA SER A 157 -15.99 -0.67 4.31
C SER A 157 -15.30 0.45 3.53
N PRO A 158 -15.63 0.65 2.23
CA PRO A 158 -15.04 1.75 1.45
C PRO A 158 -15.23 3.15 2.05
N ASP A 159 -16.30 3.37 2.84
CA ASP A 159 -16.54 4.66 3.47
C ASP A 159 -15.80 4.82 4.80
N GLU A 160 -15.69 3.77 5.62
CA GLU A 160 -14.81 3.76 6.80
C GLU A 160 -13.35 3.98 6.40
N LEU A 161 -12.89 3.26 5.36
CA LEU A 161 -11.56 3.45 4.78
C LEU A 161 -11.35 4.89 4.29
N LYS A 162 -12.33 5.45 3.59
CA LYS A 162 -12.26 6.85 3.13
C LYS A 162 -12.12 7.82 4.29
N GLN A 163 -12.94 7.68 5.34
CA GLN A 163 -12.88 8.55 6.52
C GLN A 163 -11.49 8.53 7.14
N LEU A 164 -10.92 7.34 7.32
CA LEU A 164 -9.57 7.18 7.85
C LEU A 164 -8.52 7.87 6.98
N VAL A 165 -8.47 7.56 5.69
CA VAL A 165 -7.39 7.99 4.79
C VAL A 165 -7.43 9.49 4.47
N VAL A 166 -8.63 10.08 4.38
CA VAL A 166 -8.81 11.52 4.07
C VAL A 166 -8.27 12.40 5.20
N LEU A 167 -8.34 11.97 6.46
CA LEU A 167 -7.79 12.70 7.61
C LEU A 167 -6.27 12.90 7.49
N HIS A 168 -5.57 12.05 6.72
CA HIS A 168 -4.12 12.12 6.51
C HIS A 168 -3.71 12.83 5.21
N GLY A 169 -4.59 13.71 4.70
CA GLY A 169 -4.26 14.55 3.55
C GLY A 169 -4.31 13.84 2.21
N PHE A 170 -5.24 12.91 2.05
CA PHE A 170 -5.53 12.24 0.78
C PHE A 170 -6.94 12.58 0.26
N THR A 171 -7.11 12.42 -1.05
CA THR A 171 -8.41 12.50 -1.71
C THR A 171 -8.69 11.18 -2.40
N ARG A 172 -9.86 10.57 -2.13
CA ARG A 172 -10.29 9.35 -2.81
C ARG A 172 -10.61 9.64 -4.28
N LYS A 173 -10.03 8.85 -5.17
CA LYS A 173 -10.21 8.98 -6.63
C LYS A 173 -11.19 7.93 -7.17
N GLU A 174 -11.04 6.70 -6.70
CA GLU A 174 -11.80 5.58 -7.25
C GLU A 174 -12.01 4.50 -6.18
N VAL A 175 -13.10 3.74 -6.31
CA VAL A 175 -13.31 2.46 -5.62
C VAL A 175 -13.88 1.50 -6.64
N VAL A 176 -13.26 0.33 -6.78
CA VAL A 176 -13.70 -0.74 -7.69
C VAL A 176 -13.62 -2.09 -7.01
N GLU A 177 -14.46 -3.01 -7.41
CA GLU A 177 -14.34 -4.40 -7.01
C GLU A 177 -13.21 -5.06 -7.79
N VAL A 178 -12.32 -5.78 -7.09
CA VAL A 178 -11.19 -6.48 -7.69
C VAL A 178 -11.26 -7.98 -7.40
N GLY A 179 -12.44 -8.53 -7.41
CA GLY A 179 -12.71 -9.92 -7.14
C GLY A 179 -13.97 -10.10 -6.29
N PRO A 180 -14.36 -11.35 -5.99
CA PRO A 180 -15.59 -11.62 -5.26
C PRO A 180 -15.55 -11.10 -3.80
N TYR A 181 -14.36 -11.03 -3.21
CA TYR A 181 -14.17 -10.75 -1.78
C TYR A 181 -13.49 -9.42 -1.47
N ASN A 182 -12.88 -8.78 -2.48
CA ASN A 182 -12.04 -7.62 -2.28
C ASN A 182 -12.49 -6.42 -3.10
N TYR A 183 -12.14 -5.23 -2.62
CA TYR A 183 -12.21 -4.00 -3.37
C TYR A 183 -10.86 -3.29 -3.36
N LEU A 184 -10.63 -2.48 -4.38
CA LEU A 184 -9.51 -1.56 -4.51
C LEU A 184 -10.02 -0.14 -4.29
N ALA A 185 -9.36 0.61 -3.43
CA ALA A 185 -9.57 2.05 -3.29
C ALA A 185 -8.30 2.80 -3.66
N LEU A 186 -8.42 3.76 -4.58
CA LEU A 186 -7.33 4.61 -5.02
C LEU A 186 -7.44 5.99 -4.42
N PHE A 187 -6.33 6.49 -3.88
CA PHE A 187 -6.22 7.82 -3.30
C PHE A 187 -5.02 8.55 -3.89
N GLN A 188 -5.07 9.87 -3.86
CA GLN A 188 -3.94 10.74 -4.16
C GLN A 188 -3.70 11.72 -3.03
N PRO A 189 -2.44 12.15 -2.81
CA PRO A 189 -2.17 13.27 -1.94
C PRO A 189 -3.05 14.47 -2.30
N ALA A 190 -3.75 15.02 -1.32
CA ALA A 190 -4.54 16.22 -1.53
C ALA A 190 -3.60 17.39 -1.92
N THR A 191 -3.95 18.10 -2.98
CA THR A 191 -3.25 19.33 -3.32
C THR A 191 -3.54 20.37 -2.24
N THR A 192 -2.50 20.86 -1.56
CA THR A 192 -2.61 22.07 -0.75
C THR A 192 -2.93 23.22 -1.70
N SER A 193 -4.21 23.60 -1.79
CA SER A 193 -4.56 24.89 -2.40
C SER A 193 -3.87 25.94 -1.54
N SER A 194 -2.86 26.60 -2.09
CA SER A 194 -2.26 27.79 -1.51
C SER A 194 -3.30 28.91 -1.56
N ASN A 195 -4.24 28.90 -0.61
CA ASN A 195 -5.04 30.07 -0.28
C ASN A 195 -4.12 31.06 0.46
N THR A 196 -3.27 31.72 -0.30
CA THR A 196 -2.70 32.99 0.12
C THR A 196 -3.85 33.97 0.13
N VAL A 197 -4.55 34.05 1.27
CA VAL A 197 -5.41 35.19 1.56
C VAL A 197 -4.48 36.39 1.62
N SER A 198 -4.42 37.13 0.51
CA SER A 198 -3.81 38.45 0.45
C SER A 198 -4.59 39.32 1.45
N MET A 199 -4.05 39.50 2.65
CA MET A 199 -4.43 40.59 3.52
C MET A 199 -3.99 41.89 2.83
N ARG A 200 -4.82 42.42 1.94
CA ARG A 200 -4.72 43.84 1.58
C ARG A 200 -5.04 44.63 2.82
N ALA A 201 -4.00 45.21 3.37
CA ALA A 201 -4.12 46.25 4.36
C ALA A 201 -5.00 47.39 3.79
N LEU A 202 -6.08 47.67 4.48
CA LEU A 202 -6.84 48.91 4.33
C LEU A 202 -6.07 49.96 5.14
N HIS A 203 -5.52 50.92 4.43
CA HIS A 203 -5.10 52.19 4.96
C HIS A 203 -6.21 53.22 4.68
#